data_e2dc86ec0a27c99009feed11b9c3852a
#
_entry.id   e2dc86ec0a27c99009feed11b9c3852a
#
_cell.length_a   1.000
_cell.length_b   1.000
_cell.length_c   1.000
_cell.angle_alpha   90.00
_cell.angle_beta   90.00
_cell.angle_gamma   90.00
#
_symmetry.space_group_name_H-M   'P 1'
#
loop_
_entity.id
_entity.type
_entity.pdbx_description
1 polymer ?
#
loop_
_entity_poly.entity_id
_entity_poly.type
_entity_poly.pdbx_seq_one_letter_code
_entity_poly.pdbx_strand_id
1 'polypeptide(L)'
;MFVDCFIGGHMEIEIGVNMEFIRSEDKPFEDGVKRAAELGYEWVEPMVHNGRELLSEAGYFHSFSMDNDPLEMKDILDHYGVRPSGLSSHCPLMRPEISVPYLEKAIRFAVAIGAPVLATDEGIRPAWLDDKECFEVMKYTLKKVLQVAERHGIYIGIEPHQSISKTTEGLLRIANLVDSPMLKVNYDTGNAFLAGTDPYAGLRSVLPKLVHVHAKDIALTQAEAEKGKVTGTPVGCACGDGVIDWQRVVSILRDGKYRGVLSVECGTSDQAMRSLVHLKGVLEEEVGTIRNERTLTGSPHNG
;
A
#
# COMPACT_ATOMS: atom_id res chain seq x y z
N MET A 1 -4.55 -19.52 12.11
CA MET A 1 -4.66 -19.12 13.52
C MET A 1 -3.85 -17.84 13.81
N PHE A 2 -3.71 -16.95 12.80
CA PHE A 2 -3.06 -15.64 12.90
C PHE A 2 -4.00 -14.47 12.52
N VAL A 3 -5.25 -14.77 12.15
CA VAL A 3 -6.28 -13.75 11.83
C VAL A 3 -6.81 -13.06 13.11
N ASP A 4 -6.60 -13.67 14.28
CA ASP A 4 -7.16 -13.18 15.55
C ASP A 4 -6.22 -12.28 16.37
N CYS A 5 -4.98 -12.05 15.95
CA CYS A 5 -4.08 -11.11 16.64
C CYS A 5 -4.43 -9.63 16.43
N PHE A 6 -5.38 -9.33 15.54
CA PHE A 6 -5.95 -7.99 15.37
C PHE A 6 -7.25 -7.77 16.17
N ILE A 7 -7.67 -8.71 17.02
CA ILE A 7 -8.88 -8.60 17.83
C ILE A 7 -8.51 -8.15 19.25
N GLY A 8 -8.26 -6.86 19.39
CA GLY A 8 -8.06 -6.20 20.66
C GLY A 8 -8.39 -4.72 20.58
N GLY A 9 -9.64 -4.36 20.33
CA GLY A 9 -10.10 -2.98 20.19
C GLY A 9 -10.62 -2.71 18.79
N HIS A 10 -11.61 -1.85 18.65
CA HIS A 10 -12.19 -1.42 17.39
C HIS A 10 -11.07 -0.93 16.44
N MET A 11 -10.60 -1.79 15.53
CA MET A 11 -9.70 -1.32 14.47
C MET A 11 -10.54 -0.49 13.50
N GLU A 12 -10.46 0.80 13.68
CA GLU A 12 -10.85 1.81 12.72
C GLU A 12 -9.79 1.87 11.61
N ILE A 13 -9.98 2.73 10.65
CA ILE A 13 -8.96 3.03 9.64
C ILE A 13 -7.80 3.74 10.35
N GLU A 14 -6.61 3.19 10.24
CA GLU A 14 -5.39 3.74 10.82
C GLU A 14 -4.57 4.48 9.76
N ILE A 15 -3.62 5.31 10.17
CA ILE A 15 -2.75 6.06 9.27
C ILE A 15 -1.32 5.60 9.46
N GLY A 16 -0.67 5.20 8.36
CA GLY A 16 0.73 4.86 8.29
C GLY A 16 1.47 5.69 7.26
N VAL A 17 2.78 5.46 7.12
CA VAL A 17 3.60 6.12 6.11
C VAL A 17 4.49 5.11 5.39
N ASN A 18 4.50 5.18 4.07
CA ASN A 18 5.43 4.44 3.23
C ASN A 18 6.81 5.11 3.29
N MET A 19 7.88 4.31 3.35
CA MET A 19 9.25 4.82 3.52
C MET A 19 9.77 5.66 2.34
N GLU A 20 9.04 5.78 1.24
CA GLU A 20 9.32 6.73 0.15
C GLU A 20 9.45 8.19 0.64
N PHE A 21 8.83 8.54 1.76
CA PHE A 21 8.81 9.91 2.27
C PHE A 21 10.18 10.48 2.62
N ILE A 22 11.20 9.63 2.85
CA ILE A 22 12.58 10.06 3.12
C ILE A 22 13.52 9.85 1.93
N ARG A 23 13.00 9.39 0.80
CA ARG A 23 13.81 9.09 -0.39
C ARG A 23 14.70 10.25 -0.83
N SER A 24 14.19 11.49 -0.74
CA SER A 24 14.90 12.70 -1.11
C SER A 24 15.97 13.15 -0.09
N GLU A 25 16.01 12.53 1.08
CA GLU A 25 16.88 12.92 2.19
C GLU A 25 18.18 12.10 2.22
N ASP A 26 18.32 11.08 1.37
CA ASP A 26 19.49 10.17 1.33
C ASP A 26 19.87 9.62 2.71
N LYS A 27 18.83 9.22 3.48
CA LYS A 27 18.98 8.70 4.83
C LYS A 27 18.78 7.19 4.87
N PRO A 28 19.51 6.48 5.74
CA PRO A 28 19.31 5.05 5.94
C PRO A 28 17.92 4.76 6.51
N PHE A 29 17.50 3.49 6.36
CA PHE A 29 16.19 3.00 6.81
C PHE A 29 15.88 3.38 8.27
N GLU A 30 16.85 3.22 9.19
CA GLU A 30 16.65 3.53 10.60
C GLU A 30 16.32 5.01 10.85
N ASP A 31 17.01 5.94 10.18
CA ASP A 31 16.71 7.38 10.29
C ASP A 31 15.29 7.69 9.84
N GLY A 32 14.80 6.98 8.79
CA GLY A 32 13.43 7.12 8.34
C GLY A 32 12.40 6.61 9.33
N VAL A 33 12.65 5.45 9.94
CA VAL A 33 11.77 4.90 10.99
C VAL A 33 11.72 5.84 12.20
N LYS A 34 12.88 6.32 12.65
CA LYS A 34 12.99 7.34 13.69
C LYS A 34 12.17 8.58 13.35
N ARG A 35 12.31 9.08 12.13
CA ARG A 35 11.60 10.26 11.67
C ARG A 35 10.08 10.04 11.62
N ALA A 36 9.61 8.89 11.17
CA ALA A 36 8.20 8.54 11.19
C ALA A 36 7.63 8.56 12.63
N ALA A 37 8.35 7.96 13.57
CA ALA A 37 7.97 7.97 15.00
C ALA A 37 7.94 9.40 15.58
N GLU A 38 8.94 10.25 15.28
CA GLU A 38 8.98 11.66 15.69
C GLU A 38 7.82 12.47 15.13
N LEU A 39 7.35 12.15 13.92
CA LEU A 39 6.16 12.78 13.32
C LEU A 39 4.84 12.30 13.93
N GLY A 40 4.87 11.23 14.73
CA GLY A 40 3.70 10.66 15.39
C GLY A 40 2.96 9.59 14.59
N TYR A 41 3.63 8.96 13.64
CA TYR A 41 3.14 7.74 12.98
C TYR A 41 3.36 6.53 13.88
N GLU A 42 2.34 5.67 13.98
CA GLU A 42 2.41 4.37 14.66
C GLU A 42 2.63 3.21 13.68
N TRP A 43 2.39 3.45 12.39
CA TRP A 43 2.53 2.49 11.33
C TRP A 43 3.46 2.99 10.24
N VAL A 44 4.36 2.11 9.81
CA VAL A 44 5.26 2.36 8.68
C VAL A 44 5.14 1.23 7.67
N GLU A 45 5.41 1.53 6.41
CA GLU A 45 5.52 0.52 5.36
C GLU A 45 6.96 0.48 4.86
N PRO A 46 7.77 -0.46 5.36
CA PRO A 46 9.12 -0.67 4.87
C PRO A 46 9.14 -1.06 3.40
N MET A 47 10.21 -0.64 2.71
CA MET A 47 10.53 -1.11 1.36
C MET A 47 11.70 -2.08 1.43
N VAL A 48 11.64 -3.14 0.63
CA VAL A 48 12.71 -4.13 0.55
C VAL A 48 13.23 -4.34 -0.86
N HIS A 49 14.47 -4.77 -0.95
CA HIS A 49 15.13 -5.15 -2.20
C HIS A 49 16.03 -6.35 -2.00
N ASN A 50 16.42 -6.98 -3.11
CA ASN A 50 17.52 -7.95 -3.13
C ASN A 50 18.82 -7.24 -3.46
N GLY A 51 19.92 -7.77 -2.93
CA GLY A 51 21.26 -7.23 -3.17
C GLY A 51 21.70 -6.31 -2.04
N ARG A 52 22.97 -5.95 -2.11
CA ARG A 52 23.63 -5.14 -1.10
C ARG A 52 23.68 -3.66 -1.51
N GLU A 53 24.37 -2.90 -0.71
CA GLU A 53 24.57 -1.44 -0.67
C GLU A 53 24.88 -0.76 -2.02
N LEU A 54 25.18 -1.50 -3.09
CA LEU A 54 25.30 -0.94 -4.44
C LEU A 54 24.05 -0.17 -4.91
N LEU A 55 22.89 -0.51 -4.35
CA LEU A 55 21.65 0.22 -4.62
C LEU A 55 21.59 1.54 -3.84
N SER A 56 22.32 1.68 -2.74
CA SER A 56 22.39 2.92 -1.98
C SER A 56 22.97 4.06 -2.82
N GLU A 57 23.95 3.79 -3.66
CA GLU A 57 24.48 4.77 -4.61
C GLU A 57 23.44 5.24 -5.65
N ALA A 58 22.38 4.46 -5.84
CA ALA A 58 21.25 4.81 -6.71
C ALA A 58 20.10 5.52 -5.97
N GLY A 59 20.27 5.92 -4.70
CA GLY A 59 19.28 6.64 -3.91
C GLY A 59 18.20 5.76 -3.27
N TYR A 60 18.53 4.52 -2.92
CA TYR A 60 17.62 3.57 -2.23
C TYR A 60 17.99 3.36 -0.76
N PHE A 61 18.60 4.34 -0.12
CA PHE A 61 19.01 4.30 1.29
C PHE A 61 17.85 4.03 2.26
N HIS A 62 16.64 4.45 1.89
CA HIS A 62 15.43 4.27 2.67
C HIS A 62 14.86 2.84 2.60
N SER A 63 15.36 2.01 1.71
CA SER A 63 14.94 0.62 1.58
C SER A 63 15.90 -0.33 2.30
N PHE A 64 15.40 -1.50 2.68
CA PHE A 64 16.16 -2.49 3.45
C PHE A 64 16.51 -3.71 2.57
N SER A 65 17.77 -4.14 2.63
CA SER A 65 18.18 -5.33 1.89
C SER A 65 17.67 -6.61 2.55
N MET A 66 16.98 -7.44 1.80
CA MET A 66 16.59 -8.77 2.27
C MET A 66 17.77 -9.76 2.39
N ASP A 67 18.99 -9.36 2.05
CA ASP A 67 20.19 -10.15 2.35
C ASP A 67 20.66 -9.98 3.80
N ASN A 68 20.16 -8.95 4.50
CA ASN A 68 20.35 -8.77 5.94
C ASN A 68 19.38 -9.67 6.74
N ASP A 69 19.65 -9.78 8.03
CA ASP A 69 18.75 -10.48 8.94
C ASP A 69 17.44 -9.67 9.11
N PRO A 70 16.26 -10.26 8.87
CA PRO A 70 15.00 -9.57 9.11
C PRO A 70 14.81 -9.09 10.55
N LEU A 71 15.48 -9.72 11.53
CA LEU A 71 15.43 -9.29 12.92
C LEU A 71 16.09 -7.93 13.13
N GLU A 72 17.06 -7.53 12.31
CA GLU A 72 17.62 -6.16 12.35
C GLU A 72 16.53 -5.11 12.06
N MET A 73 15.71 -5.33 11.02
CA MET A 73 14.57 -4.46 10.76
C MET A 73 13.56 -4.47 11.90
N LYS A 74 13.27 -5.66 12.43
CA LYS A 74 12.34 -5.78 13.55
C LYS A 74 12.82 -5.03 14.79
N ASP A 75 14.09 -5.15 15.13
CA ASP A 75 14.68 -4.46 16.28
C ASP A 75 14.60 -2.93 16.12
N ILE A 76 14.83 -2.41 14.90
CA ILE A 76 14.66 -0.98 14.60
C ILE A 76 13.20 -0.56 14.82
N LEU A 77 12.23 -1.31 14.26
CA LEU A 77 10.81 -1.00 14.42
C LEU A 77 10.38 -1.01 15.89
N ASP A 78 10.78 -2.03 16.62
CA ASP A 78 10.49 -2.19 18.05
C ASP A 78 11.15 -1.07 18.89
N HIS A 79 12.39 -0.68 18.55
CA HIS A 79 13.11 0.39 19.26
C HIS A 79 12.39 1.73 19.20
N TYR A 80 11.81 2.07 18.04
CA TYR A 80 11.07 3.32 17.86
C TYR A 80 9.56 3.18 18.13
N GLY A 81 9.09 2.00 18.50
CA GLY A 81 7.69 1.75 18.87
C GLY A 81 6.70 1.86 17.72
N VAL A 82 7.15 1.61 16.48
CA VAL A 82 6.30 1.61 15.28
C VAL A 82 6.03 0.20 14.78
N ARG A 83 4.92 0.01 14.10
CA ARG A 83 4.46 -1.29 13.59
C ARG A 83 4.48 -1.31 12.05
N PRO A 84 4.81 -2.44 11.40
CA PRO A 84 4.73 -2.53 9.95
C PRO A 84 3.28 -2.67 9.48
N SER A 85 2.80 -1.76 8.62
CA SER A 85 1.47 -1.83 7.99
C SER A 85 1.43 -2.81 6.81
N GLY A 86 2.55 -2.96 6.13
CA GLY A 86 2.81 -3.80 4.98
C GLY A 86 4.29 -3.84 4.71
N LEU A 87 4.67 -4.45 3.59
CA LEU A 87 6.04 -4.50 3.09
C LEU A 87 6.02 -4.25 1.59
N SER A 88 6.57 -3.13 1.14
CA SER A 88 6.68 -2.82 -0.27
C SER A 88 7.78 -3.68 -0.91
N SER A 89 7.39 -4.56 -1.84
CA SER A 89 8.22 -5.62 -2.41
C SER A 89 7.96 -5.79 -3.91
N HIS A 90 8.09 -4.67 -4.64
CA HIS A 90 7.83 -4.65 -6.08
C HIS A 90 8.76 -5.55 -6.86
N CYS A 91 8.21 -6.35 -7.74
CA CYS A 91 8.97 -7.24 -8.61
C CYS A 91 8.18 -7.58 -9.89
N PRO A 92 8.85 -7.93 -10.99
CA PRO A 92 8.18 -8.17 -12.26
C PRO A 92 7.50 -9.55 -12.31
N LEU A 93 6.20 -9.64 -11.95
CA LEU A 93 5.45 -10.91 -11.92
C LEU A 93 5.50 -11.72 -13.24
N MET A 94 5.81 -11.06 -14.36
CA MET A 94 6.02 -11.70 -15.66
C MET A 94 7.43 -12.28 -15.85
N ARG A 95 8.24 -12.28 -14.79
CA ARG A 95 9.59 -12.85 -14.76
C ARG A 95 9.70 -13.85 -13.59
N PRO A 96 9.09 -15.06 -13.71
CA PRO A 96 9.00 -16.02 -12.61
C PRO A 96 10.36 -16.42 -12.03
N GLU A 97 11.41 -16.44 -12.85
CA GLU A 97 12.78 -16.72 -12.43
C GLU A 97 13.35 -15.68 -11.45
N ILE A 98 12.78 -14.47 -11.45
CA ILE A 98 13.12 -13.40 -10.51
C ILE A 98 12.10 -13.35 -9.39
N SER A 99 10.82 -13.31 -9.73
CA SER A 99 9.74 -12.94 -8.81
C SER A 99 9.39 -14.05 -7.82
N VAL A 100 9.48 -15.32 -8.21
CA VAL A 100 9.18 -16.42 -7.29
C VAL A 100 10.16 -16.42 -6.11
N PRO A 101 11.50 -16.51 -6.30
CA PRO A 101 12.42 -16.50 -5.18
C PRO A 101 12.41 -15.17 -4.40
N TYR A 102 12.18 -14.04 -5.09
CA TYR A 102 12.10 -12.73 -4.45
C TYR A 102 10.91 -12.64 -3.49
N LEU A 103 9.69 -12.92 -3.96
CA LEU A 103 8.48 -12.83 -3.15
C LEU A 103 8.43 -13.90 -2.05
N GLU A 104 8.95 -15.12 -2.30
CA GLU A 104 9.08 -16.12 -1.24
C GLU A 104 10.02 -15.65 -0.11
N LYS A 105 11.09 -14.93 -0.44
CA LYS A 105 12.00 -14.33 0.53
C LYS A 105 11.30 -13.20 1.27
N ALA A 106 10.60 -12.30 0.54
CA ALA A 106 9.83 -11.19 1.11
C ALA A 106 8.71 -11.68 2.06
N ILE A 107 8.02 -12.79 1.73
CA ILE A 107 7.03 -13.39 2.64
C ILE A 107 7.67 -13.79 3.97
N ARG A 108 8.83 -14.48 3.94
CA ARG A 108 9.52 -14.86 5.17
C ARG A 108 9.99 -13.65 5.96
N PHE A 109 10.41 -12.62 5.25
CA PHE A 109 10.80 -11.35 5.84
C PHE A 109 9.61 -10.67 6.52
N ALA A 110 8.46 -10.57 5.83
CA ALA A 110 7.22 -10.04 6.38
C ALA A 110 6.77 -10.78 7.65
N VAL A 111 6.87 -12.12 7.65
CA VAL A 111 6.56 -12.94 8.84
C VAL A 111 7.45 -12.56 10.02
N ALA A 112 8.75 -12.40 9.80
CA ALA A 112 9.71 -12.10 10.86
C ALA A 112 9.46 -10.73 11.50
N ILE A 113 9.08 -9.72 10.70
CA ILE A 113 8.81 -8.37 11.21
C ILE A 113 7.36 -8.17 11.66
N GLY A 114 6.45 -9.09 11.33
CA GLY A 114 5.02 -8.99 11.65
C GLY A 114 4.20 -8.17 10.64
N ALA A 115 4.68 -7.96 9.41
CA ALA A 115 3.92 -7.29 8.36
C ALA A 115 2.86 -8.24 7.77
N PRO A 116 1.58 -7.81 7.65
CA PRO A 116 0.50 -8.69 7.18
C PRO A 116 0.37 -8.76 5.66
N VAL A 117 0.95 -7.81 4.94
CA VAL A 117 0.75 -7.61 3.49
C VAL A 117 2.08 -7.40 2.80
N LEU A 118 2.23 -7.99 1.61
CA LEU A 118 3.23 -7.59 0.62
C LEU A 118 2.54 -6.78 -0.49
N ALA A 119 2.99 -5.54 -0.72
CA ALA A 119 2.61 -4.76 -1.89
C ALA A 119 3.54 -5.12 -3.07
N THR A 120 2.96 -5.41 -4.23
CA THR A 120 3.69 -5.71 -5.47
C THR A 120 2.85 -5.36 -6.70
N ASP A 121 3.48 -5.36 -7.87
CA ASP A 121 2.81 -5.11 -9.15
C ASP A 121 3.19 -6.13 -10.22
N GLU A 122 2.65 -6.00 -11.43
CA GLU A 122 3.01 -6.90 -12.53
C GLU A 122 4.40 -6.63 -13.13
N GLY A 123 4.99 -5.45 -12.87
CA GLY A 123 6.23 -5.00 -13.49
C GLY A 123 6.10 -4.66 -14.98
N ILE A 124 7.21 -4.25 -15.57
CA ILE A 124 7.26 -3.89 -16.99
C ILE A 124 7.06 -5.14 -17.84
N ARG A 125 6.10 -5.06 -18.78
CA ARG A 125 5.81 -6.14 -19.73
C ARG A 125 7.02 -6.42 -20.61
N PRO A 126 7.55 -7.66 -20.65
CA PRO A 126 8.58 -8.06 -21.60
C PRO A 126 8.09 -7.98 -23.04
N ALA A 127 8.92 -7.45 -23.94
CA ALA A 127 8.54 -7.24 -25.34
C ALA A 127 8.21 -8.52 -26.13
N TRP A 128 8.61 -9.68 -25.63
CA TRP A 128 8.37 -10.98 -26.25
C TRP A 128 7.09 -11.67 -25.80
N LEU A 129 6.33 -11.09 -24.85
CA LEU A 129 5.06 -11.65 -24.39
C LEU A 129 3.88 -10.93 -25.06
N ASP A 130 2.93 -11.70 -25.58
CA ASP A 130 1.63 -11.19 -25.94
C ASP A 130 0.71 -11.04 -24.70
N ASP A 131 -0.49 -10.49 -24.88
CA ASP A 131 -1.43 -10.23 -23.76
C ASP A 131 -1.84 -11.54 -23.06
N LYS A 132 -2.04 -12.61 -23.79
CA LYS A 132 -2.45 -13.89 -23.23
C LYS A 132 -1.31 -14.51 -22.43
N GLU A 133 -0.12 -14.53 -23.00
CA GLU A 133 1.09 -15.05 -22.38
C GLU A 133 1.43 -14.30 -21.08
N CYS A 134 1.24 -12.96 -21.03
CA CYS A 134 1.41 -12.17 -19.80
C CYS A 134 0.58 -12.73 -18.64
N PHE A 135 -0.70 -12.99 -18.87
CA PHE A 135 -1.57 -13.55 -17.82
C PHE A 135 -1.25 -15.00 -17.46
N GLU A 136 -0.82 -15.81 -18.42
CA GLU A 136 -0.40 -17.20 -18.17
C GLU A 136 0.86 -17.23 -17.29
N VAL A 137 1.85 -16.39 -17.60
CA VAL A 137 3.10 -16.29 -16.83
C VAL A 137 2.84 -15.72 -15.43
N MET A 138 2.07 -14.63 -15.30
CA MET A 138 1.69 -14.09 -14.00
C MET A 138 0.93 -15.10 -13.15
N LYS A 139 0.01 -15.87 -13.77
CA LYS A 139 -0.72 -16.94 -13.10
C LYS A 139 0.21 -18.02 -12.55
N TYR A 140 1.23 -18.40 -13.32
CA TYR A 140 2.24 -19.35 -12.86
C TYR A 140 3.01 -18.81 -11.65
N THR A 141 3.51 -17.58 -11.74
CA THR A 141 4.24 -16.89 -10.66
C THR A 141 3.39 -16.84 -9.38
N LEU A 142 2.17 -16.31 -9.50
CA LEU A 142 1.26 -16.17 -8.38
C LEU A 142 0.89 -17.53 -7.75
N LYS A 143 0.67 -18.58 -8.53
CA LYS A 143 0.44 -19.92 -7.99
C LYS A 143 1.59 -20.42 -7.12
N LYS A 144 2.84 -20.11 -7.48
CA LYS A 144 4.01 -20.52 -6.68
C LYS A 144 4.11 -19.73 -5.40
N VAL A 145 4.02 -18.41 -5.51
CA VAL A 145 4.14 -17.48 -4.38
C VAL A 145 3.02 -17.71 -3.36
N LEU A 146 1.77 -17.86 -3.82
CA LEU A 146 0.62 -18.04 -2.96
C LEU A 146 0.65 -19.33 -2.13
N GLN A 147 1.32 -20.39 -2.62
CA GLN A 147 1.55 -21.59 -1.80
C GLN A 147 2.33 -21.28 -0.51
N VAL A 148 3.25 -20.32 -0.57
CA VAL A 148 4.02 -19.88 0.60
C VAL A 148 3.21 -18.86 1.40
N ALA A 149 2.59 -17.90 0.74
CA ALA A 149 1.77 -16.87 1.35
C ALA A 149 0.62 -17.45 2.21
N GLU A 150 -0.10 -18.45 1.70
CA GLU A 150 -1.18 -19.14 2.42
C GLU A 150 -0.70 -19.85 3.68
N ARG A 151 0.48 -20.48 3.64
CA ARG A 151 1.07 -21.16 4.82
C ARG A 151 1.42 -20.19 5.94
N HIS A 152 1.79 -18.99 5.56
CA HIS A 152 2.24 -17.95 6.48
C HIS A 152 1.15 -16.92 6.82
N GLY A 153 0.00 -16.95 6.15
CA GLY A 153 -1.09 -15.99 6.36
C GLY A 153 -0.75 -14.58 5.88
N ILE A 154 0.12 -14.43 4.87
CA ILE A 154 0.53 -13.15 4.32
C ILE A 154 -0.28 -12.83 3.07
N TYR A 155 -0.89 -11.66 3.00
CA TYR A 155 -1.58 -11.18 1.82
C TYR A 155 -0.59 -10.69 0.75
N ILE A 156 -0.90 -10.98 -0.50
CA ILE A 156 -0.22 -10.41 -1.67
C ILE A 156 -1.15 -9.36 -2.27
N GLY A 157 -0.85 -8.09 -2.05
CA GLY A 157 -1.61 -6.96 -2.55
C GLY A 157 -1.07 -6.49 -3.90
N ILE A 158 -1.85 -6.66 -4.96
CA ILE A 158 -1.50 -6.14 -6.30
C ILE A 158 -1.84 -4.65 -6.35
N GLU A 159 -0.86 -3.85 -6.79
CA GLU A 159 -0.98 -2.40 -6.89
C GLU A 159 -1.26 -1.93 -8.33
N PRO A 160 -2.10 -0.89 -8.54
CA PRO A 160 -2.24 -0.23 -9.82
C PRO A 160 -1.00 0.61 -10.14
N HIS A 161 -0.08 0.07 -10.94
CA HIS A 161 1.22 0.71 -11.17
C HIS A 161 1.68 0.66 -12.64
N GLN A 162 1.44 -0.45 -13.35
CA GLN A 162 1.98 -0.67 -14.68
C GLN A 162 0.87 -0.77 -15.75
N SER A 163 1.23 -1.19 -16.95
CA SER A 163 0.38 -1.13 -18.13
C SER A 163 -0.93 -1.91 -18.05
N ILE A 164 -0.98 -2.98 -17.26
CA ILE A 164 -2.17 -3.82 -17.08
C ILE A 164 -2.95 -3.37 -15.84
N SER A 165 -2.27 -3.29 -14.68
CA SER A 165 -2.89 -2.94 -13.40
C SER A 165 -3.38 -1.49 -13.30
N LYS A 166 -2.92 -0.60 -14.19
CA LYS A 166 -3.35 0.81 -14.24
C LYS A 166 -4.87 0.99 -14.41
N THR A 167 -5.55 0.03 -15.02
CA THR A 167 -7.02 0.04 -15.12
C THR A 167 -7.62 -0.83 -14.02
N THR A 168 -8.78 -0.43 -13.50
CA THR A 168 -9.51 -1.23 -12.49
C THR A 168 -9.82 -2.65 -13.00
N GLU A 169 -10.17 -2.80 -14.28
CA GLU A 169 -10.41 -4.10 -14.89
C GLU A 169 -9.15 -4.96 -14.92
N GLY A 170 -8.03 -4.40 -15.36
CA GLY A 170 -6.75 -5.11 -15.42
C GLY A 170 -6.26 -5.52 -14.03
N LEU A 171 -6.37 -4.61 -13.06
CA LEU A 171 -6.04 -4.87 -11.66
C LEU A 171 -6.87 -6.03 -11.08
N LEU A 172 -8.18 -5.99 -11.24
CA LEU A 172 -9.08 -7.06 -10.78
C LEU A 172 -8.85 -8.37 -11.54
N ARG A 173 -8.49 -8.30 -12.83
CA ARG A 173 -8.13 -9.49 -13.60
C ARG A 173 -6.90 -10.17 -13.03
N ILE A 174 -5.85 -9.42 -12.65
CA ILE A 174 -4.66 -9.97 -11.99
C ILE A 174 -5.04 -10.55 -10.62
N ALA A 175 -5.80 -9.81 -9.81
CA ALA A 175 -6.22 -10.22 -8.47
C ALA A 175 -7.18 -11.44 -8.46
N ASN A 176 -7.65 -11.88 -9.62
CA ASN A 176 -8.49 -13.07 -9.81
C ASN A 176 -7.82 -14.19 -10.62
N LEU A 177 -6.52 -14.07 -10.96
CA LEU A 177 -5.81 -15.10 -11.73
C LEU A 177 -5.70 -16.44 -11.01
N VAL A 178 -5.64 -16.39 -9.69
CA VAL A 178 -5.55 -17.58 -8.82
C VAL A 178 -6.66 -17.48 -7.78
N ASP A 179 -7.38 -18.55 -7.56
CA ASP A 179 -8.36 -18.65 -6.48
C ASP A 179 -7.62 -18.90 -5.16
N SER A 180 -7.30 -17.81 -4.48
CA SER A 180 -6.60 -17.77 -3.19
C SER A 180 -7.14 -16.65 -2.33
N PRO A 181 -7.40 -16.90 -1.04
CA PRO A 181 -7.81 -15.85 -0.12
C PRO A 181 -6.70 -14.83 0.16
N MET A 182 -5.44 -15.20 -0.12
CA MET A 182 -4.27 -14.33 0.09
C MET A 182 -3.99 -13.40 -1.10
N LEU A 183 -4.59 -13.62 -2.28
CA LEU A 183 -4.43 -12.72 -3.43
C LEU A 183 -5.45 -11.58 -3.34
N LYS A 184 -4.93 -10.39 -3.13
CA LYS A 184 -5.67 -9.18 -2.77
C LYS A 184 -5.23 -7.97 -3.60
N VAL A 185 -5.73 -6.81 -3.26
CA VAL A 185 -5.39 -5.52 -3.87
C VAL A 185 -4.81 -4.60 -2.81
N ASN A 186 -3.67 -4.00 -3.11
CA ASN A 186 -3.18 -2.77 -2.51
C ASN A 186 -3.60 -1.62 -3.44
N TYR A 187 -4.50 -0.75 -3.01
CA TYR A 187 -5.05 0.28 -3.89
C TYR A 187 -4.35 1.61 -3.70
N ASP A 188 -3.63 2.08 -4.74
CA ASP A 188 -3.02 3.40 -4.77
C ASP A 188 -3.97 4.41 -5.46
N THR A 189 -4.39 5.42 -4.70
CA THR A 189 -5.34 6.45 -5.15
C THR A 189 -4.73 7.38 -6.20
N GLY A 190 -3.46 7.75 -6.05
CA GLY A 190 -2.74 8.63 -6.95
C GLY A 190 -2.39 7.95 -8.27
N ASN A 191 -1.92 6.71 -8.23
CA ASN A 191 -1.62 5.92 -9.42
C ASN A 191 -2.88 5.65 -10.25
N ALA A 192 -4.00 5.33 -9.61
CA ALA A 192 -5.29 5.19 -10.29
C ALA A 192 -5.73 6.50 -10.97
N PHE A 193 -5.57 7.64 -10.29
CA PHE A 193 -5.87 8.96 -10.87
C PHE A 193 -4.96 9.26 -12.08
N LEU A 194 -3.65 9.05 -11.95
CA LEU A 194 -2.67 9.29 -13.02
C LEU A 194 -2.90 8.39 -14.23
N ALA A 195 -3.39 7.17 -14.01
CA ALA A 195 -3.79 6.28 -15.09
C ALA A 195 -5.01 6.78 -15.88
N GLY A 196 -5.67 7.85 -15.44
CA GLY A 196 -6.84 8.41 -16.07
C GLY A 196 -8.16 7.74 -15.67
N THR A 197 -8.13 6.86 -14.65
CA THR A 197 -9.34 6.23 -14.10
C THR A 197 -9.97 7.13 -13.03
N ASP A 198 -11.27 6.93 -12.75
CA ASP A 198 -11.89 7.52 -11.55
C ASP A 198 -11.42 6.75 -10.31
N PRO A 199 -10.58 7.35 -9.43
CA PRO A 199 -10.01 6.64 -8.29
C PRO A 199 -11.09 6.18 -7.29
N TYR A 200 -12.21 6.87 -7.22
CA TYR A 200 -13.31 6.53 -6.31
C TYR A 200 -14.15 5.36 -6.83
N ALA A 201 -14.44 5.34 -8.12
CA ALA A 201 -15.12 4.22 -8.76
C ALA A 201 -14.24 2.96 -8.73
N GLY A 202 -12.94 3.12 -8.99
CA GLY A 202 -11.95 2.06 -8.87
C GLY A 202 -11.89 1.49 -7.46
N LEU A 203 -11.77 2.36 -6.44
CA LEU A 203 -11.75 1.96 -5.03
C LEU A 203 -13.00 1.16 -4.64
N ARG A 204 -14.20 1.62 -5.02
CA ARG A 204 -15.44 0.85 -4.76
C ARG A 204 -15.42 -0.53 -5.39
N SER A 205 -14.90 -0.64 -6.60
CA SER A 205 -14.86 -1.91 -7.34
C SER A 205 -13.92 -2.93 -6.71
N VAL A 206 -12.84 -2.49 -6.05
CA VAL A 206 -11.83 -3.37 -5.44
C VAL A 206 -12.12 -3.70 -3.98
N LEU A 207 -13.09 -3.07 -3.31
CA LEU A 207 -13.42 -3.28 -1.89
C LEU A 207 -13.47 -4.76 -1.47
N PRO A 208 -14.08 -5.69 -2.25
CA PRO A 208 -14.11 -7.10 -1.86
C PRO A 208 -12.74 -7.79 -1.80
N LYS A 209 -11.75 -7.20 -2.46
CA LYS A 209 -10.37 -7.70 -2.54
C LYS A 209 -9.38 -6.78 -1.82
N LEU A 210 -9.81 -5.65 -1.31
CA LEU A 210 -8.94 -4.64 -0.72
C LEU A 210 -8.31 -5.13 0.58
N VAL A 211 -7.00 -4.99 0.72
CA VAL A 211 -6.26 -5.35 1.95
C VAL A 211 -5.38 -4.22 2.45
N HIS A 212 -4.94 -3.33 1.57
CA HIS A 212 -4.07 -2.20 1.88
C HIS A 212 -4.39 -1.02 0.96
N VAL A 213 -4.05 0.20 1.40
CA VAL A 213 -4.26 1.43 0.61
C VAL A 213 -3.02 2.30 0.68
N HIS A 214 -2.44 2.61 -0.49
CA HIS A 214 -1.51 3.71 -0.61
C HIS A 214 -2.27 5.02 -0.71
N ALA A 215 -2.12 5.84 0.33
CA ALA A 215 -2.70 7.18 0.39
C ALA A 215 -1.77 8.15 -0.33
N LYS A 216 -1.89 8.19 -1.65
CA LYS A 216 -1.11 9.04 -2.54
C LYS A 216 -1.97 10.13 -3.12
N ASP A 217 -1.56 11.38 -2.92
CA ASP A 217 -2.19 12.54 -3.52
C ASP A 217 -1.29 13.14 -4.59
N ILE A 218 -1.89 13.77 -5.60
CA ILE A 218 -1.18 14.29 -6.77
C ILE A 218 -1.38 15.80 -6.84
N ALA A 219 -0.28 16.55 -6.85
CA ALA A 219 -0.32 18.01 -6.97
C ALA A 219 -1.03 18.44 -8.27
N LEU A 220 -1.81 19.52 -8.22
CA LEU A 220 -2.60 20.02 -9.36
C LEU A 220 -1.77 20.20 -10.63
N THR A 221 -0.58 20.80 -10.52
CA THR A 221 0.33 21.02 -11.65
C THR A 221 0.81 19.73 -12.29
N GLN A 222 1.00 18.68 -11.47
CA GLN A 222 1.42 17.36 -11.91
C GLN A 222 0.24 16.59 -12.52
N ALA A 223 -0.94 16.72 -11.91
CA ALA A 223 -2.17 16.10 -12.40
C ALA A 223 -2.51 16.54 -13.84
N GLU A 224 -2.37 17.83 -14.15
CA GLU A 224 -2.60 18.36 -15.50
C GLU A 224 -1.57 17.85 -16.50
N ALA A 225 -0.31 17.73 -16.10
CA ALA A 225 0.79 17.32 -16.99
C ALA A 225 0.83 15.82 -17.28
N GLU A 226 0.44 14.98 -16.32
CA GLU A 226 0.75 13.55 -16.32
C GLU A 226 -0.47 12.64 -16.36
N LYS A 227 -1.69 13.15 -16.17
CA LYS A 227 -2.91 12.34 -16.23
C LYS A 227 -3.01 11.59 -17.55
N GLY A 228 -3.21 10.27 -17.47
CA GLY A 228 -3.25 9.36 -18.60
C GLY A 228 -1.86 8.92 -19.11
N LYS A 229 -0.77 9.44 -18.54
CA LYS A 229 0.60 9.05 -18.88
C LYS A 229 1.16 8.18 -17.76
N VAL A 230 1.18 6.89 -17.95
CA VAL A 230 1.87 5.98 -17.03
C VAL A 230 3.33 5.89 -17.46
N THR A 231 4.16 6.82 -16.99
CA THR A 231 5.59 6.89 -17.32
C THR A 231 6.42 7.10 -16.06
N GLY A 232 6.54 6.08 -15.26
CA GLY A 232 7.14 6.20 -13.94
C GLY A 232 6.12 6.79 -12.95
N THR A 233 6.32 6.50 -11.69
CA THR A 233 5.41 6.98 -10.66
C THR A 233 5.90 8.32 -10.16
N PRO A 234 5.21 9.43 -10.44
CA PRO A 234 5.56 10.67 -9.79
C PRO A 234 5.41 10.50 -8.28
N VAL A 235 6.31 11.14 -7.56
CA VAL A 235 6.24 11.18 -6.11
C VAL A 235 4.96 11.92 -5.71
N GLY A 236 4.18 11.39 -4.79
CA GLY A 236 2.98 12.04 -4.27
C GLY A 236 3.29 13.38 -3.58
N CYS A 237 2.29 14.25 -3.48
CA CYS A 237 2.33 15.41 -2.57
C CYS A 237 1.71 15.05 -1.22
N ALA A 238 1.61 16.05 -0.31
CA ALA A 238 0.88 15.84 0.93
C ALA A 238 -0.60 15.55 0.66
N CYS A 239 -1.18 14.59 1.36
CA CYS A 239 -2.62 14.35 1.32
C CYS A 239 -3.38 15.61 1.74
N GLY A 240 -4.30 16.05 0.91
CA GLY A 240 -5.04 17.30 1.06
C GLY A 240 -4.46 18.52 0.31
N ASP A 241 -3.25 18.41 -0.24
CA ASP A 241 -2.68 19.46 -1.10
C ASP A 241 -2.89 19.17 -2.59
N GLY A 242 -3.42 18.02 -2.92
CA GLY A 242 -3.57 17.55 -4.30
C GLY A 242 -5.02 17.50 -4.77
N VAL A 243 -5.27 16.54 -5.67
CA VAL A 243 -6.56 16.39 -6.37
C VAL A 243 -7.45 15.31 -5.77
N ILE A 244 -6.97 14.56 -4.80
CA ILE A 244 -7.73 13.46 -4.19
C ILE A 244 -8.63 13.99 -3.06
N ASP A 245 -9.92 13.73 -3.17
CA ASP A 245 -10.92 14.01 -2.13
C ASP A 245 -10.86 12.92 -1.04
N TRP A 246 -10.18 13.21 0.04
CA TRP A 246 -9.95 12.26 1.13
C TRP A 246 -11.20 11.98 1.95
N GLN A 247 -12.13 12.92 2.07
CA GLN A 247 -13.42 12.65 2.72
C GLN A 247 -14.19 11.58 1.94
N ARG A 248 -14.20 11.70 0.62
CA ARG A 248 -14.83 10.70 -0.26
C ARG A 248 -14.13 9.34 -0.21
N VAL A 249 -12.80 9.31 -0.16
CA VAL A 249 -12.02 8.07 0.00
C VAL A 249 -12.39 7.38 1.31
N VAL A 250 -12.33 8.10 2.43
CA VAL A 250 -12.62 7.56 3.77
C VAL A 250 -14.07 7.08 3.86
N SER A 251 -15.05 7.83 3.31
CA SER A 251 -16.45 7.42 3.26
C SER A 251 -16.62 6.08 2.53
N ILE A 252 -15.98 5.91 1.35
CA ILE A 252 -16.02 4.64 0.59
C ILE A 252 -15.42 3.48 1.39
N LEU A 253 -14.30 3.70 2.05
CA LEU A 253 -13.64 2.67 2.85
C LEU A 253 -14.49 2.24 4.05
N ARG A 254 -15.15 3.18 4.72
CA ARG A 254 -16.07 2.89 5.83
C ARG A 254 -17.31 2.15 5.39
N ASP A 255 -17.94 2.58 4.29
CA ASP A 255 -19.07 1.88 3.69
C ASP A 255 -18.71 0.44 3.32
N GLY A 256 -17.49 0.23 2.81
CA GLY A 256 -16.90 -1.08 2.53
C GLY A 256 -16.46 -1.86 3.75
N LYS A 257 -16.57 -1.29 4.96
CA LYS A 257 -16.10 -1.87 6.23
C LYS A 257 -14.60 -2.22 6.19
N TYR A 258 -13.83 -1.43 5.46
CA TYR A 258 -12.38 -1.57 5.43
C TYR A 258 -11.80 -1.35 6.82
N ARG A 259 -10.89 -2.23 7.20
CA ARG A 259 -10.12 -2.15 8.45
C ARG A 259 -8.66 -2.38 8.08
N GLY A 260 -7.87 -1.35 8.21
CA GLY A 260 -6.46 -1.39 7.83
C GLY A 260 -5.84 -0.01 7.83
N VAL A 261 -4.69 0.09 7.21
CA VAL A 261 -3.88 1.31 7.23
C VAL A 261 -4.01 2.05 5.91
N LEU A 262 -4.13 3.38 5.98
CA LEU A 262 -3.84 4.31 4.91
C LEU A 262 -2.35 4.61 4.97
N SER A 263 -1.57 3.99 4.11
CA SER A 263 -0.13 4.19 4.03
C SER A 263 0.18 5.40 3.16
N VAL A 264 0.52 6.53 3.78
CA VAL A 264 0.83 7.78 3.07
C VAL A 264 2.05 7.58 2.19
N GLU A 265 1.91 7.84 0.89
CA GLU A 265 2.99 7.81 -0.07
C GLU A 265 3.29 9.20 -0.62
N CYS A 266 4.34 9.82 -0.14
CA CYS A 266 4.78 11.16 -0.48
C CYS A 266 6.32 11.24 -0.51
N GLY A 267 6.87 12.39 -0.91
CA GLY A 267 8.30 12.51 -1.22
C GLY A 267 9.14 13.19 -0.15
N THR A 268 8.56 13.72 0.94
CA THR A 268 9.31 14.46 1.96
C THR A 268 8.70 14.31 3.36
N SER A 269 9.53 14.48 4.39
CA SER A 269 9.09 14.50 5.80
C SER A 269 8.05 15.59 6.10
N ASP A 270 8.13 16.76 5.44
CA ASP A 270 7.12 17.81 5.57
C ASP A 270 5.76 17.37 4.99
N GLN A 271 5.78 16.76 3.83
CA GLN A 271 4.55 16.22 3.22
C GLN A 271 3.95 15.12 4.10
N ALA A 272 4.76 14.23 4.66
CA ALA A 272 4.29 13.19 5.57
C ALA A 272 3.62 13.80 6.82
N MET A 273 4.22 14.83 7.42
CA MET A 273 3.64 15.53 8.56
C MET A 273 2.27 16.14 8.23
N ARG A 274 2.16 16.87 7.12
CA ARG A 274 0.91 17.51 6.68
C ARG A 274 -0.17 16.48 6.35
N SER A 275 0.23 15.37 5.69
CA SER A 275 -0.68 14.24 5.40
C SER A 275 -1.28 13.64 6.65
N LEU A 276 -0.45 13.41 7.70
CA LEU A 276 -0.93 12.86 8.97
C LEU A 276 -1.97 13.77 9.62
N VAL A 277 -1.70 15.08 9.66
CA VAL A 277 -2.63 16.08 10.23
C VAL A 277 -3.94 16.10 9.44
N HIS A 278 -3.86 16.17 8.12
CA HIS A 278 -5.04 16.21 7.25
C HIS A 278 -5.91 14.96 7.40
N LEU A 279 -5.30 13.77 7.26
CA LEU A 279 -6.05 12.51 7.33
C LEU A 279 -6.65 12.24 8.72
N LYS A 280 -5.98 12.64 9.81
CA LYS A 280 -6.57 12.60 11.15
C LYS A 280 -7.83 13.46 11.23
N GLY A 281 -7.79 14.70 10.72
CA GLY A 281 -8.94 15.57 10.65
C GLY A 281 -10.11 14.96 9.87
N VAL A 282 -9.85 14.39 8.68
CA VAL A 282 -10.86 13.70 7.86
C VAL A 282 -11.49 12.52 8.60
N LEU A 283 -10.68 11.71 9.29
CA LEU A 283 -11.20 10.56 10.05
C LEU A 283 -12.07 11.01 11.25
N GLU A 284 -11.74 12.10 11.92
CA GLU A 284 -12.49 12.65 13.06
C GLU A 284 -13.82 13.29 12.62
N GLU A 285 -13.85 14.08 11.55
CA GLU A 285 -15.05 14.73 11.01
C GLU A 285 -16.12 13.70 10.59
N GLU A 286 -15.72 12.64 9.94
CA GLU A 286 -16.62 11.55 9.53
C GLU A 286 -17.24 10.81 10.73
N VAL A 287 -16.50 10.65 11.84
CA VAL A 287 -17.05 10.07 13.08
C VAL A 287 -18.11 11.01 13.70
N GLY A 288 -17.90 12.32 13.65
CA GLY A 288 -18.83 13.33 14.12
C GLY A 288 -20.16 13.30 13.34
N THR A 289 -20.10 13.16 12.02
CA THR A 289 -21.26 13.10 11.12
C THR A 289 -22.15 11.89 11.42
N ILE A 290 -21.55 10.70 11.58
CA ILE A 290 -22.27 9.45 11.88
C ILE A 290 -22.96 9.53 13.25
N ARG A 291 -22.36 10.16 14.26
CA ARG A 291 -22.98 10.35 15.57
C ARG A 291 -24.20 11.25 15.49
N ASN A 292 -24.14 12.32 14.72
CA ASN A 292 -25.26 13.25 14.55
C ASN A 292 -26.44 12.62 13.82
N GLU A 293 -26.21 11.82 12.78
CA GLU A 293 -27.26 11.10 12.06
C GLU A 293 -27.96 10.05 12.95
N ARG A 294 -27.23 9.32 13.78
CA ARG A 294 -27.83 8.36 14.74
C ARG A 294 -28.64 9.04 15.82
N THR A 295 -28.27 10.26 16.21
CA THR A 295 -29.02 11.03 17.22
C THR A 295 -30.33 11.59 16.64
N LEU A 296 -30.34 11.94 15.36
CA LEU A 296 -31.54 12.43 14.65
C LEU A 296 -32.55 11.33 14.31
N THR A 297 -32.08 10.08 14.09
CA THR A 297 -32.94 8.92 13.78
C THR A 297 -33.47 8.18 15.03
N GLY A 298 -32.95 8.53 16.21
CA GLY A 298 -33.26 7.88 17.49
C GLY A 298 -34.34 8.54 18.35
N SER A 299 -35.24 9.39 17.82
CA SER A 299 -36.38 9.91 18.57
C SER A 299 -37.47 8.82 18.75
N PRO A 300 -37.77 8.38 19.97
CA PRO A 300 -38.86 7.45 20.17
C PRO A 300 -40.18 8.17 19.91
N HIS A 301 -40.99 7.66 18.99
CA HIS A 301 -42.42 7.91 19.00
C HIS A 301 -42.99 7.34 20.32
N ASN A 302 -43.12 8.20 21.31
CA ASN A 302 -44.06 7.98 22.40
C ASN A 302 -45.41 8.53 21.96
N GLY A 303 -46.35 7.67 21.69
CA GLY A 303 -47.75 7.91 21.54
C GLY A 303 -48.50 6.70 22.14
#